data_b58b4d83cf8f7207d448a674f981d555
#
_entry.id   b58b4d83cf8f7207d448a674f981d555
#
_cell.length_a   1.000
_cell.length_b   1.000
_cell.length_c   1.000
_cell.angle_alpha   90.00
_cell.angle_beta   90.00
_cell.angle_gamma   90.00
#
_symmetry.space_group_name_H-M   'P 1'
#
loop_
_entity.id
_entity.type
_entity.pdbx_description
1 polymer ?
#
loop_
_entity_poly.entity_id
_entity_poly.type
_entity_poly.pdbx_seq_one_letter_code
_entity_poly.pdbx_strand_id
1 'polypeptide(L)'
;SYDLISDGHAARWSRLANSLMLRMAVRVHFKDEALAKEYITFALDPSHGGVIETVAQEAKIRSTDKLPLMNSMLPTVEDYGECRLGATIWAYMQGYDDPRLGALFTSDSYGYFMPLPPTNNNALSSAAKTGASKPKVDAASPLFWLRASEVSFLKAEAALYKLAGGNPKALYEEGVTKSFEENGVSGVAAYLEVTDFPYDISRSMLPYNRQYSCKLSTGNVSPKWNDADSDEVKLQKIITQKYLALYPNAVEAWTEYRRTGYPYLLKPAYDKAYVSIGGEEDAITPERFRFAPAEYGTNPNMSEVPALLGGEDQGATKLWWVRNNRPKQPK
;
A
#
# COMPACT_ATOMS: atom_id res chain seq x y z
N SER A 1 20.74 -15.45 -18.16
CA SER A 1 20.23 -16.01 -16.90
C SER A 1 18.73 -16.25 -17.03
N TYR A 2 18.21 -17.33 -16.44
CA TYR A 2 16.78 -17.56 -16.25
C TYR A 2 16.26 -16.86 -14.98
N ASP A 3 17.18 -16.33 -14.16
CA ASP A 3 16.85 -15.56 -12.96
C ASP A 3 16.59 -14.08 -13.32
N LEU A 4 15.33 -13.73 -13.41
CA LEU A 4 14.88 -12.40 -13.84
C LEU A 4 14.98 -11.33 -12.72
N ILE A 5 15.24 -11.74 -11.50
CA ILE A 5 15.27 -10.85 -10.33
C ILE A 5 16.70 -10.48 -9.96
N SER A 6 17.56 -11.47 -9.83
CA SER A 6 18.91 -11.28 -9.31
C SER A 6 20.01 -11.55 -10.34
N ASP A 7 19.65 -11.97 -11.55
CA ASP A 7 20.59 -12.34 -12.63
C ASP A 7 21.63 -13.39 -12.19
N GLY A 8 21.20 -14.35 -11.36
CA GLY A 8 22.02 -15.42 -10.80
C GLY A 8 22.91 -15.03 -9.61
N HIS A 9 22.78 -13.81 -9.08
CA HIS A 9 23.58 -13.35 -7.94
C HIS A 9 22.95 -13.75 -6.59
N ALA A 10 23.52 -14.76 -5.92
CA ALA A 10 23.04 -15.25 -4.62
C ALA A 10 22.90 -14.15 -3.56
N ALA A 11 23.85 -13.20 -3.52
CA ALA A 11 23.80 -12.08 -2.57
C ALA A 11 22.55 -11.18 -2.76
N ARG A 12 22.01 -11.07 -3.96
CA ARG A 12 20.76 -10.33 -4.19
C ARG A 12 19.55 -11.11 -3.67
N TRP A 13 19.56 -12.44 -3.83
CA TRP A 13 18.54 -13.32 -3.24
C TRP A 13 18.57 -13.29 -1.71
N SER A 14 19.75 -13.35 -1.10
CA SER A 14 19.91 -13.23 0.37
C SER A 14 19.32 -11.91 0.87
N ARG A 15 19.64 -10.79 0.20
CA ARG A 15 19.13 -9.46 0.55
C ARG A 15 17.62 -9.37 0.41
N LEU A 16 17.04 -9.93 -0.66
CA LEU A 16 15.60 -10.02 -0.83
C LEU A 16 14.95 -10.85 0.29
N ALA A 17 15.52 -12.01 0.60
CA ALA A 17 15.00 -12.90 1.66
C ALA A 17 15.01 -12.20 3.03
N ASN A 18 16.09 -11.51 3.40
CA ASN A 18 16.17 -10.74 4.64
C ASN A 18 15.14 -9.58 4.65
N SER A 19 14.96 -8.91 3.52
CA SER A 19 13.96 -7.83 3.43
C SER A 19 12.52 -8.34 3.55
N LEU A 20 12.22 -9.52 3.02
CA LEU A 20 10.94 -10.21 3.21
C LEU A 20 10.79 -10.70 4.66
N MET A 21 11.85 -11.19 5.28
CA MET A 21 11.85 -11.56 6.70
C MET A 21 11.54 -10.34 7.57
N LEU A 22 12.18 -9.20 7.31
CA LEU A 22 11.90 -7.94 7.99
C LEU A 22 10.42 -7.54 7.85
N ARG A 23 9.85 -7.62 6.61
CA ARG A 23 8.43 -7.35 6.36
C ARG A 23 7.52 -8.26 7.21
N MET A 24 7.80 -9.57 7.22
CA MET A 24 6.99 -10.53 7.99
C MET A 24 7.14 -10.30 9.50
N ALA A 25 8.33 -10.05 9.99
CA ALA A 25 8.59 -9.80 11.40
C ALA A 25 7.89 -8.51 11.89
N VAL A 26 8.00 -7.41 11.13
CA VAL A 26 7.25 -6.18 11.43
C VAL A 26 5.73 -6.44 11.39
N ARG A 27 5.24 -7.32 10.52
CA ARG A 27 3.80 -7.63 10.46
C ARG A 27 3.26 -8.25 11.72
N VAL A 28 4.03 -9.07 12.41
CA VAL A 28 3.57 -9.82 13.58
C VAL A 28 3.83 -9.15 14.92
N HIS A 29 4.55 -8.03 14.97
CA HIS A 29 5.02 -7.45 16.23
C HIS A 29 3.90 -7.07 17.21
N PHE A 30 2.70 -6.72 16.73
CA PHE A 30 1.55 -6.44 17.60
C PHE A 30 0.97 -7.70 18.29
N LYS A 31 1.41 -8.88 17.90
CA LYS A 31 0.96 -10.17 18.46
C LYS A 31 2.06 -10.92 19.18
N ASP A 32 3.26 -10.85 18.69
CA ASP A 32 4.43 -11.48 19.27
C ASP A 32 5.65 -10.58 19.06
N GLU A 33 5.87 -9.71 20.02
CA GLU A 33 6.98 -8.76 20.00
C GLU A 33 8.34 -9.46 20.09
N ALA A 34 8.42 -10.54 20.87
CA ALA A 34 9.67 -11.27 21.06
C ALA A 34 10.10 -11.94 19.76
N LEU A 35 9.19 -12.65 19.11
CA LEU A 35 9.43 -13.28 17.80
C LEU A 35 9.77 -12.22 16.74
N ALA A 36 9.05 -11.11 16.70
CA ALA A 36 9.33 -10.03 15.77
C ALA A 36 10.73 -9.47 15.96
N LYS A 37 11.15 -9.20 17.20
CA LYS A 37 12.48 -8.66 17.53
C LYS A 37 13.60 -9.62 17.14
N GLU A 38 13.43 -10.93 17.36
CA GLU A 38 14.37 -11.95 16.96
C GLU A 38 14.63 -11.90 15.45
N TYR A 39 13.57 -11.99 14.64
CA TYR A 39 13.71 -12.01 13.18
C TYR A 39 14.08 -10.66 12.58
N ILE A 40 13.69 -9.55 13.18
CA ILE A 40 14.15 -8.20 12.76
C ILE A 40 15.68 -8.10 13.00
N THR A 41 16.16 -8.53 14.17
CA THR A 41 17.59 -8.51 14.48
C THR A 41 18.38 -9.37 13.50
N PHE A 42 17.90 -10.57 13.20
CA PHE A 42 18.53 -11.45 12.21
C PHE A 42 18.56 -10.81 10.82
N ALA A 43 17.43 -10.28 10.35
CA ALA A 43 17.28 -9.70 9.01
C ALA A 43 18.16 -8.46 8.80
N LEU A 44 18.34 -7.67 9.84
CA LEU A 44 19.14 -6.43 9.79
C LEU A 44 20.64 -6.66 10.04
N ASP A 45 21.06 -7.85 10.45
CA ASP A 45 22.47 -8.16 10.66
C ASP A 45 23.22 -8.20 9.32
N PRO A 46 24.24 -7.32 9.10
CA PRO A 46 25.01 -7.30 7.87
C PRO A 46 25.75 -8.62 7.57
N SER A 47 26.06 -9.42 8.62
CA SER A 47 26.73 -10.72 8.45
C SER A 47 25.86 -11.73 7.71
N HIS A 48 24.54 -11.55 7.69
CA HIS A 48 23.57 -12.35 6.95
C HIS A 48 23.31 -11.83 5.53
N GLY A 49 24.05 -10.82 5.05
CA GLY A 49 23.93 -10.25 3.71
C GLY A 49 23.11 -8.95 3.62
N GLY A 50 22.56 -8.49 4.75
CA GLY A 50 21.79 -7.25 4.85
C GLY A 50 20.44 -7.27 4.14
N VAL A 51 19.79 -6.13 4.11
CA VAL A 51 18.49 -5.88 3.45
C VAL A 51 18.67 -5.01 2.20
N ILE A 52 17.58 -4.78 1.44
CA ILE A 52 17.56 -3.81 0.33
C ILE A 52 17.67 -2.40 0.92
N GLU A 53 18.73 -1.68 0.56
CA GLU A 53 19.00 -0.34 1.09
C GLU A 53 19.01 0.76 0.02
N THR A 54 19.17 0.41 -1.25
CA THR A 54 19.21 1.39 -2.34
C THR A 54 18.26 1.00 -3.47
N VAL A 55 17.86 1.99 -4.27
CA VAL A 55 17.01 1.79 -5.44
C VAL A 55 17.63 0.82 -6.47
N ALA A 56 18.96 0.79 -6.54
CA ALA A 56 19.68 -0.15 -7.41
C ALA A 56 19.57 -1.62 -6.94
N GLN A 57 19.25 -1.84 -5.67
CA GLN A 57 19.13 -3.18 -5.06
C GLN A 57 17.72 -3.75 -5.09
N GLU A 58 16.74 -2.99 -5.55
CA GLU A 58 15.34 -3.41 -5.57
C GLU A 58 15.12 -4.74 -6.28
N ALA A 59 14.26 -5.56 -5.71
CA ALA A 59 13.81 -6.79 -6.34
C ALA A 59 12.70 -6.49 -7.34
N LYS A 60 13.01 -6.65 -8.63
CA LYS A 60 12.08 -6.36 -9.72
C LYS A 60 12.35 -7.24 -10.94
N ILE A 61 11.26 -7.62 -11.62
CA ILE A 61 11.33 -8.30 -12.92
C ILE A 61 11.33 -7.23 -14.01
N ARG A 62 12.22 -7.38 -14.99
CA ARG A 62 12.33 -6.49 -16.15
C ARG A 62 12.15 -7.28 -17.42
N SER A 63 11.54 -6.65 -18.42
CA SER A 63 11.61 -7.13 -19.79
C SER A 63 13.05 -7.01 -20.32
N THR A 64 13.49 -8.02 -21.04
CA THR A 64 14.80 -8.03 -21.72
C THR A 64 14.64 -8.52 -23.15
N ASP A 65 15.61 -8.24 -24.02
CA ASP A 65 15.59 -8.72 -25.41
C ASP A 65 15.53 -10.25 -25.50
N LYS A 66 16.11 -10.95 -24.50
CA LYS A 66 16.11 -12.42 -24.45
C LYS A 66 14.81 -13.00 -23.89
N LEU A 67 14.11 -12.23 -23.06
CA LEU A 67 12.83 -12.59 -22.46
C LEU A 67 11.95 -11.35 -22.46
N PRO A 68 11.26 -11.07 -23.55
CA PRO A 68 10.37 -9.94 -23.66
C PRO A 68 9.11 -10.21 -22.82
N LEU A 69 9.02 -9.57 -21.67
CA LEU A 69 7.86 -9.62 -20.80
C LEU A 69 7.07 -8.32 -20.94
N MET A 70 5.77 -8.43 -21.07
CA MET A 70 4.88 -7.28 -21.03
C MET A 70 4.34 -7.13 -19.61
N ASN A 71 4.36 -5.89 -19.08
CA ASN A 71 3.73 -5.60 -17.81
C ASN A 71 2.22 -5.86 -17.89
N SER A 72 1.72 -6.78 -17.07
CA SER A 72 0.32 -7.22 -17.08
C SER A 72 -0.70 -6.13 -16.70
N MET A 73 -0.26 -5.03 -16.14
CA MET A 73 -1.11 -3.87 -15.85
C MET A 73 -1.49 -3.10 -17.13
N LEU A 74 -0.62 -3.14 -18.17
CA LEU A 74 -0.85 -2.39 -19.40
C LEU A 74 -2.18 -2.75 -20.09
N PRO A 75 -2.53 -4.03 -20.34
CA PRO A 75 -3.83 -4.39 -20.92
C PRO A 75 -5.01 -3.91 -20.08
N THR A 76 -4.90 -3.96 -18.74
CA THR A 76 -5.96 -3.50 -17.85
C THR A 76 -6.18 -1.99 -17.95
N VAL A 77 -5.10 -1.23 -18.18
CA VAL A 77 -5.15 0.23 -18.36
C VAL A 77 -5.68 0.62 -19.74
N GLU A 78 -5.15 0.02 -20.80
CA GLU A 78 -5.38 0.45 -22.17
C GLU A 78 -6.51 -0.32 -22.86
N ASP A 79 -6.48 -1.65 -22.83
CA ASP A 79 -7.44 -2.46 -23.58
C ASP A 79 -8.81 -2.56 -22.88
N TYR A 80 -8.80 -2.81 -21.58
CA TYR A 80 -10.04 -2.92 -20.79
C TYR A 80 -10.50 -1.59 -20.19
N GLY A 81 -9.60 -0.63 -20.02
CA GLY A 81 -9.93 0.69 -19.46
C GLY A 81 -10.39 0.66 -18.01
N GLU A 82 -10.07 -0.38 -17.26
CA GLU A 82 -10.60 -0.63 -15.91
C GLU A 82 -9.68 -0.13 -14.79
N CYS A 83 -8.39 0.06 -15.06
CA CYS A 83 -7.47 0.61 -14.08
C CYS A 83 -7.32 2.13 -14.26
N ARG A 84 -7.74 2.88 -13.27
CA ARG A 84 -7.72 4.36 -13.26
C ARG A 84 -7.21 4.86 -11.90
N LEU A 85 -6.86 6.15 -11.85
CA LEU A 85 -6.47 6.83 -10.61
C LEU A 85 -7.60 6.74 -9.58
N GLY A 86 -7.35 6.06 -8.47
CA GLY A 86 -8.32 5.98 -7.37
C GLY A 86 -8.37 7.27 -6.55
N ALA A 87 -9.57 7.67 -6.12
CA ALA A 87 -9.75 8.91 -5.38
C ALA A 87 -9.03 8.93 -4.03
N THR A 88 -8.81 7.80 -3.38
CA THR A 88 -8.05 7.76 -2.11
C THR A 88 -6.59 8.21 -2.31
N ILE A 89 -5.85 7.57 -3.21
CA ILE A 89 -4.44 7.92 -3.44
C ILE A 89 -4.31 9.35 -4.00
N TRP A 90 -5.25 9.76 -4.86
CA TRP A 90 -5.33 11.12 -5.36
C TRP A 90 -5.51 12.14 -4.24
N ALA A 91 -6.41 11.91 -3.29
CA ALA A 91 -6.68 12.84 -2.19
C ALA A 91 -5.42 13.09 -1.33
N TYR A 92 -4.64 12.04 -1.07
CA TYR A 92 -3.36 12.18 -0.38
C TYR A 92 -2.35 12.96 -1.21
N MET A 93 -2.09 12.52 -2.45
CA MET A 93 -1.07 13.15 -3.29
C MET A 93 -1.44 14.58 -3.66
N GLN A 94 -2.71 14.86 -3.95
CA GLN A 94 -3.19 16.21 -4.27
C GLN A 94 -3.12 17.13 -3.04
N GLY A 95 -3.52 16.64 -1.85
CA GLY A 95 -3.49 17.44 -0.62
C GLY A 95 -2.07 17.75 -0.13
N TYR A 96 -1.12 16.87 -0.43
CA TYR A 96 0.29 17.03 -0.07
C TYR A 96 1.13 17.76 -1.13
N ASP A 97 0.52 18.19 -2.23
CA ASP A 97 1.24 18.70 -3.41
C ASP A 97 2.37 17.77 -3.85
N ASP A 98 2.06 16.48 -3.91
CA ASP A 98 3.03 15.40 -4.10
C ASP A 98 3.43 15.26 -5.58
N PRO A 99 4.69 15.50 -5.96
CA PRO A 99 5.13 15.45 -7.35
C PRO A 99 5.06 14.03 -7.94
N ARG A 100 4.99 12.97 -7.13
CA ARG A 100 4.80 11.60 -7.59
C ARG A 100 3.46 11.41 -8.30
N LEU A 101 2.44 12.26 -8.01
CA LEU A 101 1.16 12.20 -8.71
C LEU A 101 1.34 12.32 -10.23
N GLY A 102 2.11 13.32 -10.67
CA GLY A 102 2.41 13.53 -12.09
C GLY A 102 3.36 12.49 -12.69
N ALA A 103 4.20 11.86 -11.89
CA ALA A 103 5.07 10.77 -12.35
C ALA A 103 4.29 9.47 -12.59
N LEU A 104 3.26 9.19 -11.78
CA LEU A 104 2.52 7.93 -11.77
C LEU A 104 1.26 7.94 -12.63
N PHE A 105 0.65 9.12 -12.85
CA PHE A 105 -0.64 9.22 -13.54
C PHE A 105 -0.62 10.29 -14.63
N THR A 106 -1.53 10.14 -15.61
CA THR A 106 -1.73 11.14 -16.65
C THR A 106 -2.65 12.25 -16.15
N SER A 107 -2.34 13.50 -16.52
CA SER A 107 -3.28 14.62 -16.40
C SER A 107 -4.08 14.82 -17.68
N ASP A 108 -5.13 15.63 -17.61
CA ASP A 108 -5.81 16.15 -18.78
C ASP A 108 -4.98 17.26 -19.46
N SER A 109 -5.52 17.85 -20.53
CA SER A 109 -4.88 18.93 -21.30
C SER A 109 -4.68 20.23 -20.49
N TYR A 110 -5.33 20.38 -19.37
CA TYR A 110 -5.22 21.51 -18.46
C TYR A 110 -4.33 21.23 -17.25
N GLY A 111 -3.77 20.01 -17.15
CA GLY A 111 -2.93 19.60 -16.04
C GLY A 111 -3.69 19.04 -14.83
N TYR A 112 -5.01 18.85 -14.93
CA TYR A 112 -5.82 18.31 -13.84
C TYR A 112 -5.79 16.78 -13.82
N PHE A 113 -5.79 16.23 -12.62
CA PHE A 113 -5.90 14.79 -12.40
C PHE A 113 -7.34 14.44 -12.03
N MET A 114 -7.94 13.51 -12.78
CA MET A 114 -9.33 13.11 -12.65
C MET A 114 -9.43 11.74 -11.99
N PRO A 115 -9.67 11.68 -10.65
CA PRO A 115 -9.78 10.41 -9.92
C PRO A 115 -11.15 9.77 -10.09
N LEU A 116 -11.21 8.44 -9.89
CA LEU A 116 -12.46 7.70 -9.71
C LEU A 116 -12.72 7.44 -8.22
N PRO A 117 -13.91 7.74 -7.70
CA PRO A 117 -14.28 7.38 -6.34
C PRO A 117 -14.42 5.87 -6.21
N PRO A 118 -14.18 5.30 -5.01
CA PRO A 118 -14.49 3.90 -4.76
C PRO A 118 -16.00 3.71 -4.81
N THR A 119 -16.45 2.88 -5.75
CA THR A 119 -17.87 2.56 -5.90
C THR A 119 -18.01 1.15 -6.45
N ASN A 120 -18.98 0.41 -5.94
CA ASN A 120 -19.41 -0.87 -6.48
C ASN A 120 -20.60 -0.74 -7.44
N ASN A 121 -21.04 0.49 -7.71
CA ASN A 121 -22.16 0.74 -8.59
C ASN A 121 -21.69 0.85 -10.04
N ASN A 122 -22.35 0.11 -10.94
CA ASN A 122 -22.18 0.22 -12.40
C ASN A 122 -22.52 1.62 -12.97
N ALA A 123 -22.84 2.58 -12.11
CA ALA A 123 -23.19 3.95 -12.45
C ALA A 123 -22.03 4.82 -12.99
N LEU A 124 -20.79 4.33 -12.93
CA LEU A 124 -19.70 5.00 -13.65
C LEU A 124 -19.88 4.74 -15.14
N SER A 125 -20.39 5.74 -15.85
CA SER A 125 -20.54 5.67 -17.30
C SER A 125 -19.20 5.38 -17.98
N SER A 126 -19.24 4.82 -19.19
CA SER A 126 -18.05 4.65 -20.04
C SER A 126 -17.31 5.98 -20.21
N ALA A 127 -18.02 7.11 -20.31
CA ALA A 127 -17.43 8.45 -20.42
C ALA A 127 -16.61 8.83 -19.17
N ALA A 128 -17.07 8.47 -17.96
CA ALA A 128 -16.33 8.71 -16.72
C ALA A 128 -15.03 7.90 -16.69
N LYS A 129 -15.09 6.62 -17.06
CA LYS A 129 -13.90 5.75 -17.14
C LYS A 129 -12.91 6.27 -18.20
N THR A 130 -13.39 6.76 -19.33
CA THR A 130 -12.56 7.30 -20.41
C THR A 130 -11.88 8.60 -20.01
N GLY A 131 -12.57 9.49 -19.29
CA GLY A 131 -12.04 10.80 -18.85
C GLY A 131 -11.16 10.74 -17.62
N ALA A 132 -11.14 9.62 -16.88
CA ALA A 132 -10.34 9.50 -15.66
C ALA A 132 -8.85 9.30 -15.97
N SER A 133 -8.00 9.85 -15.09
CA SER A 133 -6.54 9.73 -15.18
C SER A 133 -6.08 8.28 -15.20
N LYS A 134 -5.18 7.97 -16.11
CA LYS A 134 -4.61 6.63 -16.30
C LYS A 134 -3.31 6.47 -15.55
N PRO A 135 -2.98 5.28 -15.02
CA PRO A 135 -1.62 4.94 -14.66
C PRO A 135 -0.65 5.11 -15.84
N LYS A 136 0.52 5.66 -15.58
CA LYS A 136 1.62 5.69 -16.54
C LYS A 136 2.36 4.36 -16.47
N VAL A 137 2.02 3.47 -17.38
CA VAL A 137 2.64 2.16 -17.55
C VAL A 137 2.82 1.86 -19.03
N ASP A 138 3.94 1.27 -19.37
CA ASP A 138 4.24 0.73 -20.68
C ASP A 138 4.58 -0.78 -20.61
N ALA A 139 4.79 -1.41 -21.75
CA ALA A 139 5.08 -2.82 -21.83
C ALA A 139 6.37 -3.22 -21.08
N ALA A 140 7.36 -2.33 -21.06
CA ALA A 140 8.66 -2.56 -20.43
C ALA A 140 8.73 -2.09 -18.98
N SER A 141 7.66 -1.48 -18.44
CA SER A 141 7.60 -1.05 -17.05
C SER A 141 7.88 -2.23 -16.12
N PRO A 142 8.82 -2.10 -15.16
CA PRO A 142 9.21 -3.22 -14.31
C PRO A 142 8.11 -3.61 -13.34
N LEU A 143 8.05 -4.91 -13.01
CA LEU A 143 7.21 -5.43 -11.93
C LEU A 143 8.04 -5.51 -10.64
N PHE A 144 7.73 -4.67 -9.68
CA PHE A 144 8.42 -4.62 -8.40
C PHE A 144 7.88 -5.66 -7.41
N TRP A 145 8.78 -6.40 -6.77
CA TRP A 145 8.48 -7.32 -5.69
C TRP A 145 8.72 -6.68 -4.32
N LEU A 146 9.83 -5.93 -4.21
CA LEU A 146 10.16 -5.21 -3.00
C LEU A 146 11.05 -4.00 -3.32
N ARG A 147 10.66 -2.83 -2.82
CA ARG A 147 11.32 -1.56 -3.06
C ARG A 147 12.16 -1.11 -1.86
N ALA A 148 13.14 -0.25 -2.13
CA ALA A 148 14.03 0.28 -1.11
C ALA A 148 13.30 1.19 -0.12
N SER A 149 12.35 2.01 -0.61
CA SER A 149 11.50 2.86 0.23
C SER A 149 10.70 2.05 1.26
N GLU A 150 10.12 0.93 0.84
CA GLU A 150 9.38 0.05 1.75
C GLU A 150 10.25 -0.45 2.89
N VAL A 151 11.50 -0.88 2.59
CA VAL A 151 12.43 -1.37 3.62
C VAL A 151 12.76 -0.26 4.62
N SER A 152 12.94 0.98 4.17
CA SER A 152 13.17 2.11 5.09
C SER A 152 11.95 2.38 5.99
N PHE A 153 10.71 2.29 5.47
CA PHE A 153 9.51 2.40 6.30
C PHE A 153 9.35 1.24 7.29
N LEU A 154 9.72 0.02 6.92
CA LEU A 154 9.76 -1.13 7.85
C LEU A 154 10.78 -0.90 8.97
N LYS A 155 11.97 -0.39 8.65
CA LYS A 155 12.98 -0.01 9.63
C LYS A 155 12.49 1.13 10.53
N ALA A 156 11.77 2.13 9.98
CA ALA A 156 11.21 3.23 10.74
C ALA A 156 10.17 2.75 11.77
N GLU A 157 9.28 1.84 11.38
CA GLU A 157 8.32 1.22 12.28
C GLU A 157 9.01 0.37 13.36
N ALA A 158 9.98 -0.45 12.97
CA ALA A 158 10.75 -1.25 13.92
C ALA A 158 11.49 -0.39 14.96
N ALA A 159 12.07 0.74 14.54
CA ALA A 159 12.73 1.69 15.43
C ALA A 159 11.72 2.42 16.34
N LEU A 160 10.54 2.81 15.81
CA LEU A 160 9.48 3.46 16.58
C LEU A 160 9.04 2.60 17.78
N TYR A 161 8.89 1.29 17.57
CA TYR A 161 8.50 0.33 18.61
C TYR A 161 9.69 -0.30 19.34
N LYS A 162 10.92 0.20 19.15
CA LYS A 162 12.15 -0.29 19.80
C LYS A 162 12.45 -1.77 19.55
N LEU A 163 12.01 -2.28 18.42
CA LEU A 163 12.30 -3.63 17.95
C LEU A 163 13.69 -3.70 17.29
N ALA A 164 14.18 -2.57 16.79
CA ALA A 164 15.52 -2.39 16.24
C ALA A 164 16.08 -1.03 16.65
N GLY A 165 17.39 -0.86 16.47
CA GLY A 165 18.05 0.44 16.60
C GLY A 165 17.70 1.38 15.44
N GLY A 166 18.07 2.65 15.61
CA GLY A 166 17.88 3.70 14.62
C GLY A 166 16.98 4.82 15.10
N ASN A 167 16.93 5.90 14.31
CA ASN A 167 16.06 7.04 14.57
C ASN A 167 14.81 6.94 13.68
N PRO A 168 13.59 6.81 14.21
CA PRO A 168 12.37 6.64 13.43
C PRO A 168 12.14 7.77 12.42
N LYS A 169 12.46 9.04 12.79
CA LYS A 169 12.36 10.20 11.90
C LYS A 169 13.29 10.06 10.71
N ALA A 170 14.56 9.81 10.96
CA ALA A 170 15.55 9.69 9.89
C ALA A 170 15.21 8.55 8.91
N LEU A 171 14.75 7.41 9.42
CA LEU A 171 14.32 6.26 8.60
C LEU A 171 13.03 6.53 7.83
N TYR A 172 12.10 7.29 8.40
CA TYR A 172 10.90 7.76 7.72
C TYR A 172 11.26 8.70 6.56
N GLU A 173 12.08 9.72 6.81
CA GLU A 173 12.53 10.68 5.81
C GLU A 173 13.36 9.99 4.70
N GLU A 174 14.17 9.00 5.06
CA GLU A 174 14.89 8.13 4.12
C GLU A 174 13.90 7.36 3.22
N GLY A 175 12.84 6.79 3.78
CA GLY A 175 11.79 6.10 3.02
C GLY A 175 11.10 7.00 2.01
N VAL A 176 10.74 8.22 2.41
CA VAL A 176 10.17 9.22 1.49
C VAL A 176 11.18 9.60 0.40
N THR A 177 12.43 9.84 0.76
CA THR A 177 13.49 10.20 -0.18
C THR A 177 13.70 9.12 -1.23
N LYS A 178 13.79 7.85 -0.80
CA LYS A 178 13.89 6.71 -1.73
C LYS A 178 12.66 6.59 -2.64
N SER A 179 11.47 6.83 -2.11
CA SER A 179 10.26 6.80 -2.94
C SER A 179 10.26 7.90 -4.01
N PHE A 180 10.82 9.07 -3.74
CA PHE A 180 11.02 10.12 -4.74
C PHE A 180 12.04 9.69 -5.79
N GLU A 181 13.19 9.13 -5.38
CA GLU A 181 14.20 8.58 -6.27
C GLU A 181 13.63 7.47 -7.17
N GLU A 182 12.86 6.52 -6.60
CA GLU A 182 12.19 5.41 -7.30
C GLU A 182 11.25 5.89 -8.41
N ASN A 183 10.67 7.07 -8.25
CA ASN A 183 9.74 7.67 -9.21
C ASN A 183 10.37 8.79 -10.06
N GLY A 184 11.68 9.04 -9.89
CA GLY A 184 12.41 10.02 -10.69
C GLY A 184 11.96 11.47 -10.47
N VAL A 185 11.44 11.79 -9.28
CA VAL A 185 10.96 13.14 -8.94
C VAL A 185 11.89 13.83 -7.93
N SER A 186 11.91 15.16 -7.99
CA SER A 186 12.69 16.01 -7.08
C SER A 186 11.79 16.75 -6.07
N GLY A 187 12.39 17.53 -5.18
CA GLY A 187 11.64 18.37 -4.23
C GLY A 187 11.33 17.71 -2.89
N VAL A 188 11.96 16.58 -2.56
CA VAL A 188 11.71 15.84 -1.31
C VAL A 188 11.89 16.70 -0.05
N ALA A 189 12.87 17.60 -0.01
CA ALA A 189 13.11 18.46 1.15
C ALA A 189 11.92 19.39 1.42
N ALA A 190 11.32 19.98 0.39
CA ALA A 190 10.11 20.80 0.52
C ALA A 190 8.89 19.94 0.90
N TYR A 191 8.76 18.74 0.32
CA TYR A 191 7.69 17.81 0.64
C TYR A 191 7.68 17.39 2.11
N LEU A 192 8.85 17.13 2.70
CA LEU A 192 8.98 16.75 4.10
C LEU A 192 8.61 17.88 5.09
N GLU A 193 8.48 19.11 4.60
CA GLU A 193 8.03 20.28 5.38
C GLU A 193 6.52 20.56 5.20
N VAL A 194 5.80 19.81 4.36
CA VAL A 194 4.37 19.99 4.11
C VAL A 194 3.58 19.66 5.38
N THR A 195 2.72 20.59 5.78
CA THR A 195 1.82 20.48 6.94
C THR A 195 0.36 20.28 6.53
N ASP A 196 0.07 20.28 5.24
CA ASP A 196 -1.27 20.10 4.70
C ASP A 196 -1.77 18.66 4.87
N PHE A 197 -3.09 18.53 4.88
CA PHE A 197 -3.78 17.26 5.01
C PHE A 197 -4.26 16.75 3.64
N PRO A 198 -4.67 15.48 3.55
CA PRO A 198 -5.31 14.96 2.33
C PRO A 198 -6.47 15.84 1.88
N TYR A 199 -6.65 15.92 0.59
CA TYR A 199 -7.68 16.75 0.00
C TYR A 199 -9.08 16.21 0.32
N ASP A 200 -9.96 17.08 0.80
CA ASP A 200 -11.36 16.72 1.04
C ASP A 200 -12.12 16.68 -0.28
N ILE A 201 -12.73 15.54 -0.56
CA ILE A 201 -13.48 15.34 -1.80
C ILE A 201 -14.89 15.89 -1.64
N SER A 202 -15.25 16.86 -2.47
CA SER A 202 -16.59 17.42 -2.55
C SER A 202 -17.29 16.99 -3.84
N ARG A 203 -18.62 17.09 -3.85
CA ARG A 203 -19.44 16.79 -5.03
C ARG A 203 -19.05 17.57 -6.28
N SER A 204 -18.51 18.77 -6.11
CA SER A 204 -18.11 19.64 -7.23
C SER A 204 -16.82 19.19 -7.90
N MET A 205 -16.02 18.37 -7.24
CA MET A 205 -14.69 17.96 -7.71
C MET A 205 -14.71 16.64 -8.49
N LEU A 206 -15.81 15.89 -8.38
CA LEU A 206 -16.01 14.62 -9.07
C LEU A 206 -17.18 14.77 -10.05
N PRO A 207 -16.94 15.23 -11.28
CA PRO A 207 -18.00 15.53 -12.24
C PRO A 207 -18.87 14.31 -12.59
N TYR A 208 -18.39 13.12 -12.28
CA TYR A 208 -19.02 11.85 -12.62
C TYR A 208 -19.92 11.29 -11.52
N ASN A 209 -19.79 11.78 -10.28
CA ASN A 209 -20.60 11.28 -9.17
C ASN A 209 -20.96 12.40 -8.18
N ARG A 210 -22.04 13.09 -8.47
CA ARG A 210 -22.57 14.22 -7.66
C ARG A 210 -22.98 13.83 -6.23
N GLN A 211 -23.03 12.55 -5.90
CA GLN A 211 -23.44 12.07 -4.57
C GLN A 211 -22.24 11.76 -3.66
N TYR A 212 -21.04 11.75 -4.22
CA TYR A 212 -19.86 11.39 -3.47
C TYR A 212 -19.20 12.62 -2.84
N SER A 213 -19.08 12.60 -1.51
CA SER A 213 -18.28 13.57 -0.78
C SER A 213 -17.69 12.88 0.45
N CYS A 214 -16.44 13.19 0.79
CA CYS A 214 -15.76 12.62 1.94
C CYS A 214 -14.71 13.59 2.47
N LYS A 215 -14.56 13.63 3.79
CA LYS A 215 -13.53 14.38 4.48
C LYS A 215 -12.43 13.44 4.95
N LEU A 216 -11.33 13.40 4.24
CA LEU A 216 -10.13 12.65 4.64
C LEU A 216 -9.20 13.46 5.55
N SER A 217 -9.34 14.78 5.58
CA SER A 217 -8.54 15.64 6.46
C SER A 217 -8.79 15.38 7.95
N THR A 218 -9.99 14.92 8.30
CA THR A 218 -10.34 14.66 9.71
C THR A 218 -9.58 13.47 10.26
N GLY A 219 -8.78 13.71 11.31
CA GLY A 219 -7.99 12.67 11.98
C GLY A 219 -6.82 12.12 11.17
N ASN A 220 -6.49 12.73 10.04
CA ASN A 220 -5.38 12.33 9.21
C ASN A 220 -4.09 13.08 9.56
N VAL A 221 -2.98 12.76 8.88
CA VAL A 221 -1.64 13.27 9.14
C VAL A 221 -1.11 14.02 7.92
N SER A 222 -0.16 14.92 8.15
CA SER A 222 0.66 15.57 7.12
C SER A 222 1.98 14.82 6.92
N PRO A 223 2.70 15.06 5.80
CA PRO A 223 4.03 14.49 5.56
C PRO A 223 5.08 14.90 6.59
N LYS A 224 5.01 16.13 7.11
CA LYS A 224 5.99 16.66 8.06
C LYS A 224 6.01 15.84 9.34
N TRP A 225 7.20 15.34 9.71
CA TRP A 225 7.41 14.67 10.98
C TRP A 225 7.40 15.68 12.14
N ASN A 226 6.79 15.26 13.26
CA ASN A 226 6.82 16.01 14.49
C ASN A 226 7.22 15.07 15.66
N ASP A 227 8.33 15.38 16.31
CA ASP A 227 8.82 14.56 17.42
C ASP A 227 7.88 14.54 18.62
N ALA A 228 7.05 15.58 18.79
CA ALA A 228 6.04 15.66 19.84
C ALA A 228 4.78 14.80 19.56
N ASP A 229 4.60 14.28 18.36
CA ASP A 229 3.49 13.38 18.04
C ASP A 229 3.57 12.10 18.88
N SER A 230 2.41 11.52 19.20
CA SER A 230 2.34 10.19 19.82
C SER A 230 2.87 9.11 18.85
N ASP A 231 3.26 7.96 19.38
CA ASP A 231 3.71 6.83 18.56
C ASP A 231 2.63 6.36 17.59
N GLU A 232 1.35 6.49 17.96
CA GLU A 232 0.23 6.18 17.07
C GLU A 232 0.16 7.12 15.85
N VAL A 233 0.35 8.43 16.06
CA VAL A 233 0.39 9.42 14.97
C VAL A 233 1.64 9.21 14.10
N LYS A 234 2.78 8.90 14.71
CA LYS A 234 4.01 8.56 13.98
C LYS A 234 3.84 7.30 13.13
N LEU A 235 3.20 6.26 13.68
CA LEU A 235 2.83 5.06 12.91
C LEU A 235 1.94 5.43 11.72
N GLN A 236 0.91 6.24 11.94
CA GLN A 236 0.03 6.69 10.87
C GLN A 236 0.82 7.40 9.75
N LYS A 237 1.78 8.28 10.08
CA LYS A 237 2.66 8.93 9.10
C LYS A 237 3.49 7.91 8.31
N ILE A 238 4.14 6.97 9.00
CA ILE A 238 4.95 5.93 8.37
C ILE A 238 4.10 5.11 7.39
N ILE A 239 2.94 4.61 7.83
CA ILE A 239 2.10 3.75 6.99
C ILE A 239 1.46 4.54 5.84
N THR A 240 1.10 5.82 6.05
CA THR A 240 0.58 6.67 4.97
C THR A 240 1.62 6.86 3.87
N GLN A 241 2.86 7.19 4.21
CA GLN A 241 3.91 7.34 3.21
C GLN A 241 4.30 6.00 2.58
N LYS A 242 4.31 4.91 3.35
CA LYS A 242 4.50 3.55 2.82
C LYS A 242 3.40 3.19 1.81
N TYR A 243 2.13 3.53 2.09
CA TYR A 243 1.01 3.32 1.15
C TYR A 243 1.24 4.02 -0.19
N LEU A 244 1.68 5.28 -0.17
CA LEU A 244 1.98 6.03 -1.40
C LEU A 244 3.17 5.42 -2.17
N ALA A 245 4.20 4.98 -1.44
CA ALA A 245 5.39 4.36 -2.01
C ALA A 245 5.14 2.95 -2.58
N LEU A 246 4.18 2.21 -2.01
CA LEU A 246 3.84 0.85 -2.44
C LEU A 246 3.14 0.79 -3.80
N TYR A 247 2.62 1.92 -4.31
CA TYR A 247 1.97 1.90 -5.63
C TYR A 247 2.92 1.36 -6.72
N PRO A 248 2.49 0.40 -7.56
CA PRO A 248 1.16 -0.19 -7.71
C PRO A 248 0.92 -1.49 -6.91
N ASN A 249 1.70 -1.81 -5.89
CA ASN A 249 1.56 -3.04 -5.09
C ASN A 249 0.34 -2.95 -4.14
N ALA A 250 -0.86 -3.09 -4.69
CA ALA A 250 -2.11 -2.96 -3.94
C ALA A 250 -2.30 -4.04 -2.87
N VAL A 251 -1.75 -5.25 -3.08
CA VAL A 251 -1.89 -6.38 -2.14
C VAL A 251 -1.16 -6.08 -0.83
N GLU A 252 0.06 -5.55 -0.91
CA GLU A 252 0.81 -5.17 0.29
C GLU A 252 0.18 -3.96 0.97
N ALA A 253 -0.27 -2.96 0.21
CA ALA A 253 -0.98 -1.80 0.74
C ALA A 253 -2.27 -2.20 1.49
N TRP A 254 -3.06 -3.13 0.92
CA TRP A 254 -4.25 -3.69 1.59
C TRP A 254 -3.89 -4.48 2.85
N THR A 255 -2.79 -5.21 2.84
CA THR A 255 -2.30 -5.96 4.01
C THR A 255 -1.93 -5.02 5.16
N GLU A 256 -1.22 -3.93 4.87
CA GLU A 256 -0.86 -2.93 5.88
C GLU A 256 -2.09 -2.19 6.44
N TYR A 257 -3.06 -1.85 5.58
CA TYR A 257 -4.33 -1.29 6.04
C TYR A 257 -5.05 -2.23 7.01
N ARG A 258 -5.19 -3.50 6.66
CA ARG A 258 -5.84 -4.50 7.55
C ARG A 258 -5.10 -4.65 8.88
N ARG A 259 -3.77 -4.61 8.84
CA ARG A 259 -2.92 -4.74 10.03
C ARG A 259 -3.05 -3.54 10.97
N THR A 260 -2.96 -2.33 10.43
CA THR A 260 -2.79 -1.09 11.19
C THR A 260 -4.04 -0.21 11.26
N GLY A 261 -4.92 -0.28 10.27
CA GLY A 261 -6.02 0.66 10.08
C GLY A 261 -5.63 1.91 9.29
N TYR A 262 -4.38 1.99 8.80
CA TYR A 262 -3.84 3.13 8.06
C TYR A 262 -3.40 2.75 6.64
N PRO A 263 -3.39 3.72 5.71
CA PRO A 263 -3.94 5.08 5.85
C PRO A 263 -5.47 5.05 5.95
N TYR A 264 -6.09 6.15 6.32
CA TYR A 264 -7.55 6.26 6.19
C TYR A 264 -7.92 6.24 4.71
N LEU A 265 -8.91 5.43 4.36
CA LEU A 265 -9.37 5.20 2.99
C LEU A 265 -10.74 5.82 2.79
N LEU A 266 -11.05 6.19 1.56
CA LEU A 266 -12.38 6.62 1.21
C LEU A 266 -13.37 5.45 1.31
N LYS A 267 -14.50 5.67 1.97
CA LYS A 267 -15.56 4.68 2.06
C LYS A 267 -16.27 4.56 0.70
N PRO A 268 -16.52 3.35 0.19
CA PRO A 268 -17.35 3.15 -0.99
C PRO A 268 -18.75 3.75 -0.81
N ALA A 269 -19.26 4.42 -1.84
CA ALA A 269 -20.57 5.07 -1.80
C ALA A 269 -21.75 4.09 -1.64
N TYR A 270 -21.56 2.84 -2.03
CA TYR A 270 -22.56 1.76 -1.92
C TYR A 270 -21.89 0.51 -1.41
N ASP A 271 -22.32 0.02 -0.24
CA ASP A 271 -21.63 -1.05 0.45
C ASP A 271 -22.54 -2.19 0.94
N LYS A 272 -23.42 -2.66 0.08
CA LYS A 272 -24.14 -3.91 0.37
C LYS A 272 -23.33 -5.16 0.04
N ALA A 273 -22.27 -5.04 -0.75
CA ALA A 273 -21.46 -6.20 -1.15
C ALA A 273 -20.68 -6.79 0.02
N TYR A 274 -20.20 -5.97 0.95
CA TYR A 274 -19.46 -6.47 2.12
C TYR A 274 -20.37 -7.21 3.11
N VAL A 275 -21.60 -6.78 3.26
CA VAL A 275 -22.60 -7.49 4.07
C VAL A 275 -22.86 -8.89 3.51
N SER A 276 -22.94 -9.03 2.18
CA SER A 276 -23.18 -10.33 1.52
C SER A 276 -22.04 -11.34 1.68
N ILE A 277 -20.82 -10.86 1.92
CA ILE A 277 -19.64 -11.71 2.20
C ILE A 277 -19.32 -11.83 3.68
N GLY A 278 -20.22 -11.39 4.57
CA GLY A 278 -20.03 -11.37 6.02
C GLY A 278 -19.15 -10.22 6.50
N GLY A 279 -19.16 -9.08 5.82
CA GLY A 279 -18.48 -7.85 6.24
C GLY A 279 -19.34 -7.03 7.20
N GLU A 280 -18.69 -6.15 7.98
CA GLU A 280 -19.39 -5.13 8.77
C GLU A 280 -19.96 -4.05 7.84
N GLU A 281 -21.11 -3.47 8.19
CA GLU A 281 -21.76 -2.43 7.38
C GLU A 281 -20.90 -1.18 7.16
N ASP A 282 -20.01 -0.89 8.11
CA ASP A 282 -19.05 0.23 8.05
C ASP A 282 -17.67 -0.17 7.50
N ALA A 283 -17.49 -1.40 7.01
CA ALA A 283 -16.21 -1.85 6.48
C ALA A 283 -15.84 -1.11 5.17
N ILE A 284 -14.58 -0.70 5.06
CA ILE A 284 -14.03 -0.07 3.85
C ILE A 284 -13.62 -1.14 2.84
N THR A 285 -13.14 -2.28 3.34
CA THR A 285 -12.63 -3.42 2.57
C THR A 285 -12.80 -4.69 3.38
N PRO A 286 -12.95 -5.86 2.75
CA PRO A 286 -12.97 -7.11 3.47
C PRO A 286 -11.63 -7.34 4.20
N GLU A 287 -11.70 -8.00 5.34
CA GLU A 287 -10.51 -8.42 6.10
C GLU A 287 -9.79 -9.59 5.40
N ARG A 288 -10.53 -10.41 4.69
CA ARG A 288 -10.03 -11.55 3.92
C ARG A 288 -11.03 -11.99 2.85
N PHE A 289 -10.55 -12.77 1.90
CA PHE A 289 -11.43 -13.53 1.02
C PHE A 289 -11.85 -14.84 1.70
N ARG A 290 -13.06 -15.30 1.40
CA ARG A 290 -13.53 -16.62 1.80
C ARG A 290 -12.76 -17.70 1.04
N PHE A 291 -12.71 -18.90 1.61
CA PHE A 291 -12.21 -20.05 0.86
C PHE A 291 -13.08 -20.32 -0.36
N ALA A 292 -12.47 -20.91 -1.39
CA ALA A 292 -13.22 -21.29 -2.58
C ALA A 292 -14.33 -22.30 -2.21
N PRO A 293 -15.53 -22.20 -2.79
CA PRO A 293 -16.63 -23.14 -2.49
C PRO A 293 -16.25 -24.61 -2.68
N ALA A 294 -15.36 -24.93 -3.63
CA ALA A 294 -14.89 -26.27 -3.86
C ALA A 294 -14.17 -26.89 -2.65
N GLU A 295 -13.48 -26.08 -1.84
CA GLU A 295 -12.78 -26.55 -0.65
C GLU A 295 -13.73 -27.23 0.34
N TYR A 296 -14.93 -26.69 0.51
CA TYR A 296 -15.95 -27.27 1.43
C TYR A 296 -16.42 -28.65 1.03
N GLY A 297 -16.34 -29.01 -0.27
CA GLY A 297 -16.74 -30.33 -0.76
C GLY A 297 -15.59 -31.33 -0.89
N THR A 298 -14.36 -30.87 -0.94
CA THR A 298 -13.20 -31.70 -1.31
C THR A 298 -12.11 -31.77 -0.25
N ASN A 299 -11.99 -30.75 0.62
CA ASN A 299 -10.97 -30.70 1.65
C ASN A 299 -11.51 -31.11 3.02
N PRO A 300 -11.10 -32.28 3.56
CA PRO A 300 -11.61 -32.77 4.84
C PRO A 300 -11.25 -31.87 6.02
N ASN A 301 -10.22 -31.01 5.91
CA ASN A 301 -9.78 -30.12 6.98
C ASN A 301 -10.63 -28.84 7.08
N MET A 302 -11.62 -28.64 6.22
CA MET A 302 -12.47 -27.43 6.27
C MET A 302 -13.29 -27.33 7.56
N SER A 303 -13.53 -28.44 8.26
CA SER A 303 -14.18 -28.41 9.58
C SER A 303 -13.36 -27.73 10.67
N GLU A 304 -12.04 -27.64 10.51
CA GLU A 304 -11.12 -27.01 11.46
C GLU A 304 -10.97 -25.48 11.21
N VAL A 305 -11.41 -25.01 10.05
CA VAL A 305 -11.21 -23.64 9.60
C VAL A 305 -11.74 -22.58 10.58
N PRO A 306 -12.97 -22.71 11.16
CA PRO A 306 -13.45 -21.72 12.12
C PRO A 306 -12.55 -21.59 13.37
N ALA A 307 -12.03 -22.71 13.87
CA ALA A 307 -11.13 -22.71 15.03
C ALA A 307 -9.79 -22.08 14.69
N LEU A 308 -9.20 -22.37 13.52
CA LEU A 308 -7.94 -21.83 13.04
C LEU A 308 -8.04 -20.33 12.70
N LEU A 309 -9.16 -19.87 12.18
CA LEU A 309 -9.42 -18.46 11.88
C LEU A 309 -9.79 -17.65 13.13
N GLY A 310 -10.23 -18.31 14.21
CA GLY A 310 -10.83 -17.64 15.36
C GLY A 310 -12.21 -17.02 15.05
N GLY A 311 -12.94 -17.58 14.06
CA GLY A 311 -14.26 -17.14 13.62
C GLY A 311 -14.71 -17.83 12.32
N GLU A 312 -15.89 -17.48 11.86
CA GLU A 312 -16.47 -18.03 10.64
C GLU A 312 -15.65 -17.67 9.39
N ASP A 313 -15.77 -18.47 8.33
CA ASP A 313 -15.16 -18.17 7.02
C ASP A 313 -15.94 -17.05 6.30
N GLN A 314 -15.70 -15.83 6.76
CA GLN A 314 -16.38 -14.63 6.28
C GLN A 314 -15.39 -13.50 6.00
N GLY A 315 -15.83 -12.53 5.18
CA GLY A 315 -15.03 -11.35 4.85
C GLY A 315 -14.70 -10.47 6.05
N ALA A 316 -15.50 -10.48 7.12
CA ALA A 316 -15.30 -9.72 8.35
C ALA A 316 -14.30 -10.36 9.33
N THR A 317 -13.99 -11.65 9.15
CA THR A 317 -13.10 -12.38 10.08
C THR A 317 -11.67 -11.91 9.94
N LYS A 318 -11.14 -11.30 10.99
CA LYS A 318 -9.78 -10.75 11.04
C LYS A 318 -8.76 -11.87 11.06
N LEU A 319 -7.66 -11.66 10.37
CA LEU A 319 -6.52 -12.55 10.44
C LEU A 319 -5.77 -12.36 11.77
N TRP A 320 -5.10 -13.40 12.25
CA TRP A 320 -4.48 -13.43 13.58
C TRP A 320 -3.45 -12.31 13.83
N TRP A 321 -2.78 -11.82 12.78
CA TRP A 321 -1.76 -10.77 12.87
C TRP A 321 -2.34 -9.34 12.91
N VAL A 322 -3.65 -9.16 12.77
CA VAL A 322 -4.31 -7.85 12.89
C VAL A 322 -4.24 -7.37 14.34
N ARG A 323 -3.79 -6.15 14.59
CA ARG A 323 -3.72 -5.60 15.95
C ARG A 323 -5.11 -5.47 16.59
N ASN A 324 -5.17 -5.69 17.91
CA ASN A 324 -6.45 -5.73 18.63
C ASN A 324 -7.16 -4.36 18.67
N ASN A 325 -6.39 -3.29 18.88
CA ASN A 325 -6.86 -1.92 19.03
C ASN A 325 -6.70 -1.10 17.73
N ARG A 326 -6.91 -1.74 16.60
CA ARG A 326 -6.89 -1.04 15.29
C ARG A 326 -7.91 0.11 15.30
N PRO A 327 -7.49 1.35 14.93
CA PRO A 327 -8.40 2.48 14.89
C PRO A 327 -9.50 2.27 13.86
N LYS A 328 -10.68 2.77 14.18
CA LYS A 328 -11.78 2.86 13.21
C LYS A 328 -11.56 4.05 12.30
N GLN A 329 -11.99 3.92 11.07
CA GLN A 329 -12.00 5.05 10.13
C GLN A 329 -12.89 6.18 10.68
N PRO A 330 -12.50 7.46 10.54
CA PRO A 330 -13.39 8.57 10.84
C PRO A 330 -14.66 8.47 9.99
N LYS A 331 -15.81 8.83 10.61
CA LYS A 331 -17.10 8.88 9.91
C LYS A 331 -17.24 10.13 9.08
#